data_97e7c468a9aae90b29f86ff1c463b368
#
_entry.id   97e7c468a9aae90b29f86ff1c463b368
#
_cell.length_a   1.000
_cell.length_b   1.000
_cell.length_c   1.000
_cell.angle_alpha   90.00
_cell.angle_beta   90.00
_cell.angle_gamma   90.00
#
_symmetry.space_group_name_H-M   'P 1'
#
loop_
_entity.id
_entity.type
_entity.pdbx_description
1 polymer ?
#
loop_
_entity_poly.entity_id
_entity_poly.type
_entity_poly.pdbx_seq_one_letter_code
_entity_poly.pdbx_strand_id
1 'polypeptide(L)'
;MVLSCIDPRFQSKVYKYLKSKNLIGKYSSFTIAGAGIGVTHKKFKKWHSTFLDNFDASIKLHKINKLIVINHQDCGAAKIANGNKKFNSFIEHKMHKLSFKNIKIKLKKNTQN
;
A
#
# COMPACT_ATOMS: atom_id res chain seq x y z
N MET A 1 -9.54 -2.98 -4.66
CA MET A 1 -8.82 -1.73 -4.34
C MET A 1 -7.36 -1.84 -4.76
N VAL A 2 -6.80 -0.74 -5.24
CA VAL A 2 -5.36 -0.64 -5.53
C VAL A 2 -4.75 0.35 -4.55
N LEU A 3 -3.78 -0.11 -3.78
CA LEU A 3 -2.99 0.69 -2.84
C LEU A 3 -1.63 0.97 -3.48
N SER A 4 -1.29 2.24 -3.68
CA SER A 4 -0.03 2.64 -4.30
C SER A 4 0.59 3.85 -3.61
N CYS A 5 1.85 4.16 -3.95
CA CYS A 5 2.60 5.26 -3.36
C CYS A 5 2.27 6.59 -4.05
N ILE A 6 2.40 7.69 -3.30
CA ILE A 6 2.20 9.04 -3.85
C ILE A 6 3.33 9.49 -4.77
N ASP A 7 4.43 8.77 -4.88
CA ASP A 7 5.60 9.16 -5.64
C ASP A 7 5.23 9.48 -7.10
N PRO A 8 5.47 10.71 -7.58
CA PRO A 8 5.05 11.10 -8.93
C PRO A 8 5.74 10.32 -10.04
N ARG A 9 6.93 9.78 -9.79
CA ARG A 9 7.69 9.02 -10.81
C ARG A 9 6.99 7.75 -11.25
N PHE A 10 6.07 7.22 -10.43
CA PHE A 10 5.49 5.89 -10.66
C PHE A 10 4.01 5.93 -11.04
N GLN A 11 3.38 7.12 -11.10
CA GLN A 11 1.94 7.20 -11.37
C GLN A 11 1.59 6.63 -12.76
N SER A 12 2.34 6.99 -13.80
CA SER A 12 2.04 6.48 -15.13
C SER A 12 2.37 4.99 -15.26
N LYS A 13 3.38 4.49 -14.55
CA LYS A 13 3.72 3.06 -14.55
C LYS A 13 2.63 2.23 -13.88
N VAL A 14 2.08 2.72 -12.78
CA VAL A 14 0.95 2.08 -12.10
C VAL A 14 -0.26 2.03 -13.04
N TYR A 15 -0.59 3.15 -13.67
CA TYR A 15 -1.69 3.22 -14.64
C TYR A 15 -1.52 2.22 -15.77
N LYS A 16 -0.33 2.17 -16.38
CA LYS A 16 -0.04 1.24 -17.47
C LYS A 16 -0.19 -0.22 -17.06
N TYR A 17 0.28 -0.55 -15.85
CA TYR A 17 0.13 -1.89 -15.28
C TYR A 17 -1.35 -2.25 -15.15
N LEU A 18 -2.15 -1.37 -14.54
CA LEU A 18 -3.57 -1.62 -14.32
C LEU A 18 -4.33 -1.72 -15.65
N LYS A 19 -3.95 -0.91 -16.65
CA LYS A 19 -4.52 -0.99 -17.99
C LYS A 19 -4.21 -2.34 -18.62
N SER A 20 -2.97 -2.85 -18.47
CA SER A 20 -2.57 -4.15 -19.02
C SER A 20 -3.35 -5.31 -18.39
N LYS A 21 -3.89 -5.12 -17.18
CA LYS A 21 -4.70 -6.11 -16.47
C LYS A 21 -6.21 -5.92 -16.69
N ASN A 22 -6.60 -5.02 -17.58
CA ASN A 22 -8.02 -4.70 -17.85
C ASN A 22 -8.78 -4.21 -16.62
N LEU A 23 -8.11 -3.43 -15.79
CA LEU A 23 -8.70 -2.96 -14.52
C LEU A 23 -9.19 -1.52 -14.55
N ILE A 24 -8.98 -0.79 -15.65
CA ILE A 24 -9.40 0.61 -15.74
C ILE A 24 -10.92 0.69 -15.56
N GLY A 25 -11.35 1.53 -14.62
CA GLY A 25 -12.77 1.68 -14.28
C GLY A 25 -13.31 0.59 -13.36
N LYS A 26 -12.47 -0.34 -12.91
CA LYS A 26 -12.88 -1.52 -12.13
C LYS A 26 -12.22 -1.62 -10.76
N TYR A 27 -11.53 -0.58 -10.31
CA TYR A 27 -10.87 -0.59 -8.99
C TYR A 27 -11.07 0.73 -8.28
N SER A 28 -11.13 0.67 -6.94
CA SER A 28 -10.98 1.86 -6.12
C SER A 28 -9.51 2.10 -5.85
N SER A 29 -9.11 3.37 -5.75
CA SER A 29 -7.72 3.76 -5.55
C SER A 29 -7.51 4.32 -4.15
N PHE A 30 -6.46 3.87 -3.49
CA PHE A 30 -5.99 4.47 -2.25
C PHE A 30 -4.50 4.74 -2.41
N THR A 31 -4.13 6.02 -2.45
CA THR A 31 -2.75 6.44 -2.68
C THR A 31 -2.22 7.12 -1.43
N ILE A 32 -1.11 6.62 -0.89
CA ILE A 32 -0.52 7.12 0.34
C ILE A 32 1.00 6.94 0.28
N ALA A 33 1.75 7.80 0.99
CA ALA A 33 3.20 7.69 1.02
C ALA A 33 3.63 6.29 1.50
N GLY A 34 4.47 5.62 0.72
CA GLY A 34 5.00 4.30 1.05
C GLY A 34 4.09 3.14 0.73
N ALA A 35 2.87 3.40 0.24
CA ALA A 35 1.89 2.34 -0.06
C ALA A 35 1.78 1.35 1.10
N GLY A 36 2.20 0.09 0.92
CA GLY A 36 2.14 -0.93 1.97
C GLY A 36 2.87 -0.54 3.25
N ILE A 37 4.00 0.14 3.13
CA ILE A 37 4.75 0.64 4.30
C ILE A 37 3.94 1.73 5.01
N GLY A 38 3.31 2.63 4.26
CA GLY A 38 2.50 3.72 4.83
C GLY A 38 1.34 3.25 5.69
N VAL A 39 0.75 2.10 5.35
CA VAL A 39 -0.43 1.58 6.06
C VAL A 39 -0.10 0.52 7.11
N THR A 40 1.18 0.13 7.25
CA THR A 40 1.57 -0.91 8.21
C THR A 40 2.68 -0.51 9.16
N HIS A 41 3.60 0.37 8.76
CA HIS A 41 4.76 0.70 9.59
C HIS A 41 4.35 1.57 10.77
N LYS A 42 4.90 1.27 11.95
CA LYS A 42 4.59 1.99 13.20
C LYS A 42 4.87 3.49 13.13
N LYS A 43 5.81 3.91 12.27
CA LYS A 43 6.13 5.33 12.06
C LYS A 43 4.93 6.11 11.52
N PHE A 44 4.05 5.43 10.78
CA PHE A 44 2.86 6.02 10.15
C PHE A 44 1.57 5.51 10.78
N LYS A 45 1.60 5.18 12.06
CA LYS A 45 0.49 4.55 12.78
C LYS A 45 -0.83 5.30 12.61
N LYS A 46 -0.79 6.62 12.57
CA LYS A 46 -2.00 7.45 12.47
C LYS A 46 -2.72 7.31 11.12
N TRP A 47 -2.09 6.71 10.11
CA TRP A 47 -2.70 6.50 8.80
C TRP A 47 -3.40 5.13 8.68
N HIS A 48 -3.14 4.22 9.62
CA HIS A 48 -3.57 2.83 9.49
C HIS A 48 -5.09 2.69 9.52
N SER A 49 -5.76 3.35 10.45
CA SER A 49 -7.22 3.27 10.55
C SER A 49 -7.90 3.90 9.33
N THR A 50 -7.37 4.98 8.80
CA THR A 50 -7.92 5.62 7.60
C THR A 50 -7.89 4.68 6.40
N PHE A 51 -6.79 3.96 6.22
CA PHE A 51 -6.71 2.94 5.17
C PHE A 51 -7.79 1.86 5.37
N LEU A 52 -7.90 1.30 6.58
CA LEU A 52 -8.86 0.25 6.86
C LEU A 52 -10.30 0.73 6.66
N ASP A 53 -10.61 1.95 7.07
CA ASP A 53 -11.94 2.54 6.86
C ASP A 53 -12.27 2.67 5.38
N ASN A 54 -11.29 3.09 4.56
CA ASN A 54 -11.49 3.22 3.12
C ASN A 54 -11.60 1.86 2.45
N PHE A 55 -10.86 0.86 2.92
CA PHE A 55 -10.97 -0.50 2.41
C PHE A 55 -12.37 -1.06 2.69
N ASP A 56 -12.87 -0.89 3.92
CA ASP A 56 -14.21 -1.31 4.29
C ASP A 56 -15.28 -0.59 3.46
N ALA A 57 -15.13 0.72 3.26
CA ALA A 57 -16.06 1.49 2.44
C ALA A 57 -16.07 0.98 1.00
N SER A 58 -14.91 0.63 0.46
CA SER A 58 -14.82 0.10 -0.90
C SER A 58 -15.52 -1.27 -1.04
N ILE A 59 -15.39 -2.12 -0.03
CA ILE A 59 -16.12 -3.39 0.00
C ILE A 59 -17.62 -3.14 -0.03
N LYS A 60 -18.11 -2.25 0.82
CA LYS A 60 -19.55 -1.97 0.98
C LYS A 60 -20.14 -1.27 -0.25
N LEU A 61 -19.42 -0.28 -0.79
CA LEU A 61 -19.94 0.57 -1.88
C LEU A 61 -19.72 -0.04 -3.26
N HIS A 62 -18.61 -0.77 -3.45
CA HIS A 62 -18.19 -1.24 -4.77
C HIS A 62 -18.01 -2.75 -4.85
N LYS A 63 -18.29 -3.46 -3.76
CA LYS A 63 -18.24 -4.93 -3.69
C LYS A 63 -16.88 -5.50 -4.12
N ILE A 64 -15.81 -4.80 -3.81
CA ILE A 64 -14.47 -5.31 -4.11
C ILE A 64 -14.19 -6.55 -3.25
N ASN A 65 -13.36 -7.43 -3.77
CA ASN A 65 -12.97 -8.67 -3.08
C ASN A 65 -11.45 -8.90 -3.11
N LYS A 66 -10.69 -7.90 -3.54
CA LYS A 66 -9.26 -8.04 -3.75
C LYS A 66 -8.55 -6.72 -3.44
N LEU A 67 -7.37 -6.83 -2.85
CA LEU A 67 -6.46 -5.70 -2.67
C LEU A 67 -5.19 -5.97 -3.47
N ILE A 68 -4.82 -5.03 -4.33
CA ILE A 68 -3.54 -5.04 -5.04
C ILE A 68 -2.67 -3.97 -4.38
N VAL A 69 -1.51 -4.37 -3.88
CA VAL A 69 -0.55 -3.44 -3.26
C VAL A 69 0.64 -3.28 -4.18
N ILE A 70 0.91 -2.04 -4.56
CA ILE A 70 2.03 -1.70 -5.45
C ILE A 70 2.98 -0.79 -4.71
N ASN A 71 4.07 -1.38 -4.20
CA ASN A 71 5.20 -0.66 -3.65
C ASN A 71 6.24 -0.44 -4.76
N HIS A 72 7.25 0.37 -4.49
CA HIS A 72 8.36 0.57 -5.41
C HIS A 72 9.66 0.72 -4.64
N GLN A 73 10.79 0.45 -5.30
CA GLN A 73 12.10 0.70 -4.75
C GLN A 73 12.41 2.20 -4.79
N ASP A 74 13.41 2.61 -4.03
CA ASP A 74 13.80 4.01 -3.89
C ASP A 74 12.63 4.86 -3.38
N CYS A 75 11.97 4.37 -2.34
CA CYS A 75 10.80 4.99 -1.72
C CYS A 75 11.22 5.90 -0.58
N GLY A 76 10.87 7.20 -0.69
CA GLY A 76 11.19 8.17 0.37
C GLY A 76 10.53 7.83 1.69
N ALA A 77 9.32 7.31 1.68
CA ALA A 77 8.62 6.92 2.92
C ALA A 77 9.31 5.74 3.59
N ALA A 78 9.84 4.79 2.83
CA ALA A 78 10.62 3.68 3.39
C ALA A 78 11.87 4.21 4.09
N LYS A 79 12.55 5.16 3.48
CA LYS A 79 13.73 5.80 4.07
C LYS A 79 13.38 6.53 5.37
N ILE A 80 12.30 7.30 5.37
CA ILE A 80 11.79 7.98 6.57
C ILE A 80 11.48 6.98 7.67
N ALA A 81 10.79 5.90 7.35
CA ALA A 81 10.41 4.87 8.31
C ALA A 81 11.64 4.19 8.92
N ASN A 82 12.69 4.01 8.14
CA ASN A 82 13.93 3.39 8.60
C ASN A 82 14.72 4.29 9.58
N GLY A 83 14.46 5.58 9.59
CA GLY A 83 15.08 6.54 10.49
C GLY A 83 16.57 6.74 10.20
N ASN A 84 17.39 6.78 11.26
CA ASN A 84 18.83 7.01 11.15
C ASN A 84 19.65 5.74 10.95
N LYS A 85 18.98 4.60 10.80
CA LYS A 85 19.67 3.31 10.58
C LYS A 85 20.19 3.25 9.14
N LYS A 86 21.16 2.35 8.90
CA LYS A 86 21.66 2.09 7.57
C LYS A 86 20.49 1.75 6.64
N PHE A 87 20.48 2.38 5.46
CA PHE A 87 19.44 2.16 4.46
C PHE A 87 20.09 1.88 3.11
N ASN A 88 19.72 0.77 2.50
CA ASN A 88 20.19 0.38 1.16
C ASN A 88 19.08 -0.43 0.50
N SER A 89 19.28 -0.85 -0.75
CA SER A 89 18.27 -1.58 -1.51
C SER A 89 17.88 -2.90 -0.87
N PHE A 90 18.80 -3.57 -0.21
CA PHE A 90 18.53 -4.84 0.49
C PHE A 90 17.61 -4.63 1.69
N ILE A 91 17.89 -3.60 2.50
CA ILE A 91 17.08 -3.26 3.66
C ILE A 91 15.70 -2.79 3.21
N GLU A 92 15.65 -1.95 2.18
CA GLU A 92 14.39 -1.48 1.63
C GLU A 92 13.53 -2.64 1.12
N HIS A 93 14.13 -3.58 0.39
CA HIS A 93 13.42 -4.77 -0.10
C HIS A 93 12.77 -5.56 1.04
N LYS A 94 13.51 -5.74 2.15
CA LYS A 94 12.96 -6.41 3.35
C LYS A 94 11.77 -5.64 3.92
N MET A 95 11.85 -4.31 3.96
CA MET A 95 10.76 -3.48 4.46
C MET A 95 9.50 -3.65 3.62
N HIS A 96 9.64 -3.68 2.30
CA HIS A 96 8.50 -3.91 1.40
C HIS A 96 7.88 -5.29 1.62
N LYS A 97 8.69 -6.33 1.70
CA LYS A 97 8.20 -7.69 1.95
C LYS A 97 7.45 -7.78 3.28
N LEU A 98 8.00 -7.17 4.32
CA LEU A 98 7.36 -7.15 5.65
C LEU A 98 6.03 -6.41 5.59
N SER A 99 5.94 -5.32 4.83
CA SER A 99 4.69 -4.58 4.68
C SER A 99 3.59 -5.44 4.07
N PHE A 100 3.91 -6.24 3.06
CA PHE A 100 2.93 -7.15 2.45
C PHE A 100 2.42 -8.18 3.44
N LYS A 101 3.31 -8.77 4.23
CA LYS A 101 2.94 -9.73 5.28
C LYS A 101 2.02 -9.07 6.31
N ASN A 102 2.38 -7.86 6.75
CA ASN A 102 1.62 -7.14 7.78
C ASN A 102 0.25 -6.68 7.27
N ILE A 103 0.11 -6.34 5.99
CA ILE A 103 -1.19 -6.05 5.40
C ILE A 103 -2.10 -7.27 5.48
N LYS A 104 -1.59 -8.44 5.11
CA LYS A 104 -2.37 -9.68 5.19
C LYS A 104 -2.87 -9.93 6.62
N ILE A 105 -2.02 -9.72 7.61
CA ILE A 105 -2.38 -9.88 9.02
C ILE A 105 -3.48 -8.88 9.41
N LYS A 106 -3.32 -7.59 9.04
CA LYS A 106 -4.31 -6.55 9.34
C LYS A 106 -5.67 -6.86 8.73
N LEU A 107 -5.71 -7.23 7.46
CA LEU A 107 -6.96 -7.51 6.77
C LEU A 107 -7.65 -8.74 7.33
N LYS A 108 -6.90 -9.76 7.69
CA LYS A 108 -7.45 -10.96 8.32
C LYS A 108 -8.12 -10.63 9.64
N LYS A 109 -7.49 -9.81 10.50
CA LYS A 109 -8.07 -9.37 11.76
C LYS A 109 -9.32 -8.52 11.52
N ASN A 110 -9.27 -7.62 10.55
CA ASN A 110 -10.37 -6.71 10.24
C ASN A 110 -11.61 -7.47 9.76
N THR A 111 -11.42 -8.54 8.98
CA THR A 111 -12.52 -9.31 8.40
C THR A 111 -13.11 -10.34 9.38
N GLN A 112 -12.43 -10.62 10.48
CA GLN A 112 -12.91 -11.55 11.51
C GLN A 112 -13.82 -10.90 12.55
N ASN A 113 -13.98 -9.59 12.48
CA ASN A 113 -14.80 -8.84 13.45
C ASN A 113 -16.26 -8.75 13.00
#